data_d48bfad71ca14f35cb71fa7ca411a7ec
#
_entry.id   d48bfad71ca14f35cb71fa7ca411a7ec
#
_cell.length_a   1.000
_cell.length_b   1.000
_cell.length_c   1.000
_cell.angle_alpha   90.00
_cell.angle_beta   90.00
_cell.angle_gamma   90.00
#
_symmetry.space_group_name_H-M   'P 1'
#
loop_
_entity.id
_entity.type
_entity.pdbx_description
1 polymer ?
#
loop_
_entity_poly.entity_id
_entity_poly.type
_entity_poly.pdbx_seq_one_letter_code
_entity_poly.pdbx_strand_id
1 'polypeptide(L)'
;MNHRIKSLLILLIVAASASIHASDIEPPFGIRHYDIGKAQNFSLLDIDGEPFQLDKTRGQWVFLHFWASWCGPCREEMPTLQLLADTFSDKQLKIVMINTAEDEDTIFTFLAAINVELNSLMDTDGLVTEVWRPRGLPTTFLINPKGEVKYQAIGGREWEKPLYINFIKQLVSNKN
;
A
#
# COMPACT_ATOMS: atom_id res chain seq x y z
N MET A 1 69.50 7.37 29.00
CA MET A 1 69.03 7.56 27.61
C MET A 1 67.66 6.86 27.52
N ASN A 2 66.56 7.59 27.77
CA ASN A 2 65.20 7.02 27.93
C ASN A 2 64.35 7.37 26.73
N HIS A 3 64.05 6.38 25.88
CA HIS A 3 63.06 6.52 24.82
C HIS A 3 61.64 6.26 25.36
N ARG A 4 60.86 7.30 25.46
CA ARG A 4 59.41 7.20 25.76
C ARG A 4 58.65 6.91 24.49
N ILE A 5 58.16 5.67 24.33
CA ILE A 5 57.25 5.26 23.28
C ILE A 5 55.84 5.76 23.66
N LYS A 6 55.31 6.76 22.95
CA LYS A 6 53.93 7.20 23.05
C LYS A 6 53.06 6.30 22.23
N SER A 7 52.36 5.36 22.85
CA SER A 7 51.28 4.57 22.20
C SER A 7 50.07 5.47 21.93
N LEU A 8 49.81 5.71 20.66
CA LEU A 8 48.61 6.40 20.18
C LEU A 8 47.50 5.35 20.04
N LEU A 9 46.59 5.30 21.00
CA LEU A 9 45.36 4.49 20.88
C LEU A 9 44.38 5.21 19.93
N ILE A 10 44.30 4.70 18.71
CA ILE A 10 43.25 5.13 17.76
C ILE A 10 41.99 4.38 18.11
N LEU A 11 41.03 5.11 18.74
CA LEU A 11 39.68 4.61 19.03
C LEU A 11 38.88 4.62 17.73
N LEU A 12 38.73 3.48 17.06
CA LEU A 12 37.83 3.30 15.93
C LEU A 12 36.40 3.28 16.44
N ILE A 13 35.68 4.40 16.31
CA ILE A 13 34.25 4.46 16.53
C ILE A 13 33.58 3.89 15.28
N VAL A 14 33.20 2.62 15.34
CA VAL A 14 32.33 2.00 14.34
C VAL A 14 30.90 2.52 14.60
N ALA A 15 30.48 3.52 13.83
CA ALA A 15 29.09 3.93 13.79
C ALA A 15 28.26 2.81 13.14
N ALA A 16 27.63 1.98 13.95
CA ALA A 16 26.65 1.01 13.49
C ALA A 16 25.42 1.77 13.00
N SER A 17 25.31 1.99 11.70
CA SER A 17 24.07 2.48 11.07
C SER A 17 23.03 1.37 11.18
N ALA A 18 22.14 1.46 12.15
CA ALA A 18 21.00 0.58 12.24
C ALA A 18 20.05 0.86 11.05
N SER A 19 20.05 -0.01 10.08
CA SER A 19 19.07 0.03 9.00
C SER A 19 17.73 -0.42 9.57
N ILE A 20 16.80 0.51 9.76
CA ILE A 20 15.42 0.19 10.14
C ILE A 20 14.76 -0.46 8.93
N HIS A 21 14.40 -1.73 9.05
CA HIS A 21 13.64 -2.44 8.03
C HIS A 21 12.15 -2.05 8.12
N ALA A 22 11.45 -2.07 6.98
CA ALA A 22 10.01 -1.77 6.96
C ALA A 22 9.18 -2.70 7.87
N SER A 23 9.68 -3.89 8.19
CA SER A 23 9.09 -4.82 9.16
C SER A 23 9.14 -4.32 10.61
N ASP A 24 9.94 -3.28 10.90
CA ASP A 24 10.10 -2.73 12.24
C ASP A 24 9.19 -1.51 12.47
N ILE A 25 8.41 -1.10 11.46
CA ILE A 25 7.46 0.02 11.58
C ILE A 25 6.15 -0.54 12.12
N GLU A 26 5.85 -0.17 13.37
CA GLU A 26 4.62 -0.61 14.04
C GLU A 26 3.38 -0.01 13.36
N PRO A 27 2.43 -0.83 12.89
CA PRO A 27 1.24 -0.33 12.24
C PRO A 27 0.28 0.32 13.23
N PRO A 28 -0.43 1.38 12.83
CA PRO A 28 -1.43 2.03 13.66
C PRO A 28 -2.67 1.14 13.83
N PHE A 29 -3.53 1.56 14.78
CA PHE A 29 -4.81 0.88 15.02
C PHE A 29 -5.59 0.61 13.72
N GLY A 30 -6.08 -0.61 13.56
CA GLY A 30 -6.84 -1.05 12.39
C GLY A 30 -6.00 -1.54 11.21
N ILE A 31 -4.68 -1.39 11.26
CA ILE A 31 -3.73 -2.03 10.35
C ILE A 31 -2.94 -3.07 11.15
N ARG A 32 -2.67 -4.21 10.55
CA ARG A 32 -1.89 -5.27 11.21
C ARG A 32 -0.75 -5.74 10.33
N HIS A 33 0.29 -6.24 10.95
CA HIS A 33 1.30 -7.02 10.23
C HIS A 33 0.63 -8.21 9.53
N TYR A 34 0.95 -8.41 8.27
CA TYR A 34 0.39 -9.48 7.46
C TYR A 34 1.42 -9.95 6.43
N ASP A 35 2.51 -10.53 6.93
CA ASP A 35 3.59 -11.01 6.09
C ASP A 35 3.27 -12.41 5.56
N ILE A 36 2.75 -12.47 4.33
CA ILE A 36 2.47 -13.72 3.61
C ILE A 36 3.47 -13.98 2.48
N GLY A 37 4.56 -13.21 2.46
CA GLY A 37 5.58 -13.29 1.42
C GLY A 37 5.16 -12.60 0.13
N LYS A 38 5.53 -13.18 -1.02
CA LYS A 38 5.29 -12.57 -2.33
C LYS A 38 3.79 -12.43 -2.64
N ALA A 39 3.41 -11.23 -3.05
CA ALA A 39 2.08 -10.93 -3.56
C ALA A 39 1.76 -11.80 -4.78
N GLN A 40 0.55 -12.34 -4.83
CA GLN A 40 0.04 -13.03 -6.01
C GLN A 40 -0.11 -12.03 -7.15
N ASN A 41 0.53 -12.32 -8.28
CA ASN A 41 0.46 -11.44 -9.44
C ASN A 41 -0.90 -11.55 -10.13
N PHE A 42 -1.32 -10.46 -10.77
CA PHE A 42 -2.52 -10.43 -11.61
C PHE A 42 -2.35 -9.38 -12.72
N SER A 43 -3.22 -9.51 -13.73
CA SER A 43 -3.39 -8.52 -14.78
C SER A 43 -4.87 -8.26 -14.96
N LEU A 44 -5.28 -6.99 -14.88
CA LEU A 44 -6.66 -6.54 -15.08
C LEU A 44 -6.66 -5.31 -15.99
N LEU A 45 -7.80 -5.01 -16.60
CA LEU A 45 -8.04 -3.72 -17.23
C LEU A 45 -8.62 -2.75 -16.18
N ASP A 46 -8.31 -1.49 -16.33
CA ASP A 46 -8.99 -0.43 -15.58
C ASP A 46 -10.28 0.05 -16.32
N ILE A 47 -11.00 0.98 -15.70
CA ILE A 47 -12.24 1.54 -16.29
C ILE A 47 -12.02 2.33 -17.58
N ASP A 48 -10.79 2.69 -17.93
CA ASP A 48 -10.43 3.34 -19.19
C ASP A 48 -9.96 2.32 -20.24
N GLY A 49 -9.95 1.03 -19.90
CA GLY A 49 -9.50 -0.08 -20.74
C GLY A 49 -7.99 -0.26 -20.80
N GLU A 50 -7.24 0.46 -19.94
CA GLU A 50 -5.78 0.35 -19.91
C GLU A 50 -5.33 -0.87 -19.08
N PRO A 51 -4.34 -1.64 -19.56
CA PRO A 51 -3.88 -2.83 -18.85
C PRO A 51 -2.97 -2.49 -17.66
N PHE A 52 -3.28 -3.10 -16.52
CA PHE A 52 -2.46 -3.05 -15.31
C PHE A 52 -1.91 -4.43 -14.97
N GLN A 53 -0.66 -4.48 -14.51
CA GLN A 53 0.01 -5.69 -14.01
C GLN A 53 0.71 -5.37 -12.68
N LEU A 54 0.42 -6.14 -11.63
CA LEU A 54 0.97 -5.89 -10.30
C LEU A 54 2.51 -6.01 -10.26
N ASP A 55 3.09 -6.95 -10.99
CA ASP A 55 4.55 -7.15 -11.02
C ASP A 55 5.33 -5.97 -11.64
N LYS A 56 4.66 -5.09 -12.40
CA LYS A 56 5.26 -3.86 -12.95
C LYS A 56 5.38 -2.73 -11.92
N THR A 57 4.83 -2.91 -10.71
CA THR A 57 4.93 -1.93 -9.63
C THR A 57 6.16 -2.12 -8.72
N ARG A 58 7.06 -3.03 -9.06
CA ARG A 58 8.31 -3.25 -8.29
C ARG A 58 9.10 -1.96 -8.13
N GLY A 59 9.73 -1.79 -6.96
CA GLY A 59 10.51 -0.60 -6.63
C GLY A 59 9.75 0.49 -5.89
N GLN A 60 8.43 0.33 -5.70
CA GLN A 60 7.59 1.26 -4.95
C GLN A 60 6.62 0.52 -4.02
N TRP A 61 6.12 1.22 -3.01
CA TRP A 61 5.03 0.71 -2.20
C TRP A 61 3.71 0.73 -2.96
N VAL A 62 2.90 -0.32 -2.77
CA VAL A 62 1.56 -0.43 -3.36
C VAL A 62 0.52 -0.52 -2.24
N PHE A 63 -0.49 0.33 -2.36
CA PHE A 63 -1.72 0.29 -1.59
C PHE A 63 -2.78 -0.40 -2.44
N LEU A 64 -2.93 -1.72 -2.25
CA LEU A 64 -3.87 -2.55 -2.99
C LEU A 64 -5.18 -2.67 -2.22
N HIS A 65 -6.26 -2.18 -2.81
CA HIS A 65 -7.54 -1.98 -2.13
C HIS A 65 -8.69 -2.66 -2.86
N PHE A 66 -9.35 -3.60 -2.19
CA PHE A 66 -10.52 -4.32 -2.70
C PHE A 66 -11.81 -3.66 -2.21
N TRP A 67 -12.73 -3.38 -3.13
CA TRP A 67 -13.95 -2.66 -2.85
C TRP A 67 -15.11 -3.07 -3.78
N ALA A 68 -16.34 -2.64 -3.48
CA ALA A 68 -17.49 -2.74 -4.35
C ALA A 68 -18.47 -1.59 -4.12
N SER A 69 -19.28 -1.25 -5.11
CA SER A 69 -20.25 -0.15 -5.02
C SER A 69 -21.38 -0.42 -4.04
N TRP A 70 -21.76 -1.69 -3.85
CA TRP A 70 -22.78 -2.13 -2.89
C TRP A 70 -22.28 -2.21 -1.45
N CYS A 71 -20.99 -2.10 -1.22
CA CYS A 71 -20.36 -2.17 0.11
C CYS A 71 -20.48 -0.83 0.83
N GLY A 72 -21.33 -0.73 1.84
CA GLY A 72 -21.55 0.50 2.61
C GLY A 72 -20.28 1.16 3.12
N PRO A 73 -19.42 0.46 3.92
CA PRO A 73 -18.16 1.02 4.40
C PRO A 73 -17.19 1.43 3.29
N CYS A 74 -17.21 0.74 2.12
CA CYS A 74 -16.39 1.13 0.98
C CYS A 74 -16.82 2.50 0.43
N ARG A 75 -18.13 2.73 0.32
CA ARG A 75 -18.70 3.99 -0.15
C ARG A 75 -18.32 5.16 0.76
N GLU A 76 -18.35 4.93 2.07
CA GLU A 76 -18.04 5.95 3.07
C GLU A 76 -16.57 6.37 3.04
N GLU A 77 -15.65 5.44 2.75
CA GLU A 77 -14.21 5.75 2.75
C GLU A 77 -13.68 6.32 1.41
N MET A 78 -14.41 6.21 0.29
CA MET A 78 -13.92 6.64 -1.03
C MET A 78 -13.41 8.10 -1.07
N PRO A 79 -14.08 9.10 -0.49
CA PRO A 79 -13.57 10.47 -0.47
C PRO A 79 -12.23 10.57 0.29
N THR A 80 -12.03 9.75 1.31
CA THR A 80 -10.81 9.75 2.12
C THR A 80 -9.65 9.09 1.39
N LEU A 81 -9.94 8.11 0.52
CA LEU A 81 -8.97 7.51 -0.40
C LEU A 81 -8.50 8.49 -1.46
N GLN A 82 -9.39 9.36 -1.96
CA GLN A 82 -9.00 10.46 -2.85
C GLN A 82 -8.01 11.39 -2.15
N LEU A 83 -8.29 11.82 -0.90
CA LEU A 83 -7.38 12.67 -0.13
C LEU A 83 -6.05 11.98 0.18
N LEU A 84 -6.06 10.66 0.40
CA LEU A 84 -4.82 9.87 0.50
C LEU A 84 -4.04 9.93 -0.80
N ALA A 85 -4.69 9.69 -1.94
CA ALA A 85 -4.06 9.73 -3.26
C ALA A 85 -3.44 11.11 -3.56
N ASP A 86 -4.14 12.18 -3.23
CA ASP A 86 -3.65 13.56 -3.40
C ASP A 86 -2.42 13.88 -2.54
N THR A 87 -2.21 13.11 -1.46
CA THR A 87 -1.07 13.30 -0.54
C THR A 87 0.23 12.69 -1.06
N PHE A 88 0.17 11.65 -1.90
CA PHE A 88 1.32 10.92 -2.39
C PHE A 88 1.40 10.95 -3.91
N SER A 89 2.62 11.14 -4.45
CA SER A 89 2.82 10.92 -5.89
C SER A 89 2.81 9.42 -6.21
N ASP A 90 2.44 9.06 -7.43
CA ASP A 90 2.47 7.68 -7.95
C ASP A 90 3.83 6.99 -7.82
N LYS A 91 4.92 7.78 -7.77
CA LYS A 91 6.28 7.25 -7.57
C LYS A 91 6.59 6.92 -6.10
N GLN A 92 5.85 7.50 -5.16
CA GLN A 92 6.00 7.23 -3.73
C GLN A 92 5.12 6.07 -3.28
N LEU A 93 3.84 6.13 -3.64
CA LEU A 93 2.83 5.14 -3.30
C LEU A 93 1.92 4.90 -4.51
N LYS A 94 1.90 3.69 -5.04
CA LYS A 94 0.93 3.32 -6.07
C LYS A 94 -0.37 2.87 -5.42
N ILE A 95 -1.41 3.66 -5.57
CA ILE A 95 -2.76 3.26 -5.15
C ILE A 95 -3.39 2.46 -6.28
N VAL A 96 -3.85 1.27 -5.96
CA VAL A 96 -4.47 0.32 -6.87
C VAL A 96 -5.81 -0.10 -6.27
N MET A 97 -6.89 0.36 -6.87
CA MET A 97 -8.26 0.00 -6.50
C MET A 97 -8.69 -1.19 -7.34
N ILE A 98 -9.23 -2.25 -6.71
CA ILE A 98 -9.83 -3.39 -7.42
C ILE A 98 -11.31 -3.44 -7.06
N ASN A 99 -12.15 -3.25 -8.04
CA ASN A 99 -13.58 -3.49 -7.87
C ASN A 99 -13.88 -4.99 -8.03
N THR A 100 -14.63 -5.53 -7.09
CA THR A 100 -14.93 -6.96 -6.99
C THR A 100 -16.25 -7.30 -7.65
N ALA A 101 -16.19 -8.04 -8.76
CA ALA A 101 -17.33 -8.70 -9.42
C ALA A 101 -18.49 -7.77 -9.84
N GLU A 102 -18.17 -6.56 -10.30
CA GLU A 102 -19.13 -5.63 -10.90
C GLU A 102 -18.72 -5.28 -12.32
N ASP A 103 -19.66 -4.86 -13.14
CA ASP A 103 -19.42 -4.41 -14.50
C ASP A 103 -18.96 -2.94 -14.58
N GLU A 104 -18.41 -2.57 -15.73
CA GLU A 104 -17.87 -1.24 -16.01
C GLU A 104 -18.91 -0.13 -15.79
N ASP A 105 -20.14 -0.30 -16.29
CA ASP A 105 -21.20 0.70 -16.19
C ASP A 105 -21.55 0.99 -14.73
N THR A 106 -21.60 -0.04 -13.89
CA THR A 106 -21.87 0.05 -12.45
C THR A 106 -20.74 0.84 -11.75
N ILE A 107 -19.48 0.50 -12.04
CA ILE A 107 -18.31 1.16 -11.43
C ILE A 107 -18.25 2.62 -11.84
N PHE A 108 -18.35 2.89 -13.14
CA PHE A 108 -18.31 4.24 -13.70
C PHE A 108 -19.42 5.14 -13.12
N THR A 109 -20.67 4.63 -13.13
CA THR A 109 -21.83 5.37 -12.60
C THR A 109 -21.63 5.69 -11.12
N PHE A 110 -21.11 4.75 -10.34
CA PHE A 110 -20.86 4.97 -8.92
C PHE A 110 -19.77 6.03 -8.67
N LEU A 111 -18.58 5.90 -9.31
CA LEU A 111 -17.47 6.84 -9.11
C LEU A 111 -17.85 8.25 -9.56
N ALA A 112 -18.56 8.39 -10.69
CA ALA A 112 -19.07 9.68 -11.16
C ALA A 112 -20.06 10.32 -10.16
N ALA A 113 -20.94 9.51 -9.55
CA ALA A 113 -21.92 10.00 -8.58
C ALA A 113 -21.32 10.55 -7.28
N ILE A 114 -20.14 10.04 -6.88
CA ILE A 114 -19.46 10.47 -5.64
C ILE A 114 -18.31 11.46 -5.90
N ASN A 115 -18.10 11.87 -7.16
CA ASN A 115 -17.05 12.80 -7.59
C ASN A 115 -15.64 12.39 -7.09
N VAL A 116 -15.28 11.12 -7.28
CA VAL A 116 -13.96 10.55 -6.99
C VAL A 116 -13.25 10.28 -8.30
N GLU A 117 -12.01 10.77 -8.43
CA GLU A 117 -11.18 10.64 -9.63
C GLU A 117 -10.23 9.43 -9.57
N LEU A 118 -10.41 8.55 -8.60
CA LEU A 118 -9.61 7.33 -8.49
C LEU A 118 -10.00 6.33 -9.58
N ASN A 119 -9.02 5.93 -10.39
CA ASN A 119 -9.22 4.85 -11.36
C ASN A 119 -9.35 3.51 -10.62
N SER A 120 -10.14 2.59 -11.16
CA SER A 120 -10.37 1.27 -10.59
C SER A 120 -10.13 0.17 -11.61
N LEU A 121 -9.44 -0.87 -11.20
CA LEU A 121 -9.31 -2.12 -11.96
C LEU A 121 -10.61 -2.92 -11.85
N MET A 122 -10.96 -3.60 -12.92
CA MET A 122 -12.19 -4.37 -13.03
C MET A 122 -11.90 -5.87 -12.88
N ASP A 123 -12.18 -6.43 -11.71
CA ASP A 123 -12.17 -7.88 -11.46
C ASP A 123 -13.58 -8.45 -11.69
N THR A 124 -14.08 -8.31 -12.92
CA THR A 124 -15.48 -8.57 -13.28
C THR A 124 -15.90 -10.02 -13.01
N ASP A 125 -15.00 -10.98 -13.19
CA ASP A 125 -15.24 -12.40 -12.90
C ASP A 125 -14.93 -12.79 -11.44
N GLY A 126 -14.37 -11.86 -10.64
CA GLY A 126 -14.03 -12.08 -9.24
C GLY A 126 -12.83 -13.00 -8.99
N LEU A 127 -12.09 -13.40 -10.02
CA LEU A 127 -11.00 -14.38 -9.89
C LEU A 127 -9.81 -13.84 -9.12
N VAL A 128 -9.45 -12.57 -9.30
CA VAL A 128 -8.39 -11.94 -8.52
C VAL A 128 -8.79 -11.84 -7.05
N THR A 129 -10.03 -11.44 -6.79
CA THR A 129 -10.58 -11.40 -5.43
C THR A 129 -10.59 -12.79 -4.78
N GLU A 130 -10.94 -13.84 -5.53
CA GLU A 130 -10.90 -15.23 -5.03
C GLU A 130 -9.48 -15.66 -4.63
N VAL A 131 -8.48 -15.32 -5.43
CA VAL A 131 -7.06 -15.64 -5.16
C VAL A 131 -6.53 -14.86 -3.94
N TRP A 132 -6.84 -13.56 -3.84
CA TRP A 132 -6.36 -12.69 -2.76
C TRP A 132 -7.11 -12.91 -1.44
N ARG A 133 -8.32 -13.44 -1.49
CA ARG A 133 -9.17 -13.80 -0.34
C ARG A 133 -9.29 -12.67 0.70
N PRO A 134 -9.74 -11.47 0.32
CA PRO A 134 -10.09 -10.47 1.30
C PRO A 134 -11.17 -11.04 2.23
N ARG A 135 -10.99 -10.88 3.55
CA ARG A 135 -11.94 -11.46 4.54
C ARG A 135 -13.27 -10.68 4.61
N GLY A 136 -13.44 -9.70 3.78
CA GLY A 136 -14.59 -8.81 3.65
C GLY A 136 -14.17 -7.55 2.92
N LEU A 137 -15.13 -6.70 2.57
CA LEU A 137 -14.87 -5.43 1.91
C LEU A 137 -15.17 -4.27 2.87
N PRO A 138 -14.39 -3.21 2.80
CA PRO A 138 -13.15 -3.09 2.06
C PRO A 138 -11.99 -3.84 2.75
N THR A 139 -11.02 -4.27 1.97
CA THR A 139 -9.74 -4.80 2.48
C THR A 139 -8.59 -4.17 1.72
N THR A 140 -7.60 -3.69 2.46
CA THR A 140 -6.36 -3.12 1.91
C THR A 140 -5.18 -4.00 2.25
N PHE A 141 -4.29 -4.22 1.28
CA PHE A 141 -2.97 -4.81 1.47
C PHE A 141 -1.90 -3.77 1.14
N LEU A 142 -0.88 -3.66 2.00
CA LEU A 142 0.31 -2.85 1.69
C LEU A 142 1.43 -3.78 1.25
N ILE A 143 1.91 -3.54 0.04
CA ILE A 143 2.92 -4.36 -0.63
C ILE A 143 4.20 -3.53 -0.73
N ASN A 144 5.32 -4.08 -0.28
CA ASN A 144 6.60 -3.40 -0.29
C ASN A 144 7.24 -3.34 -1.71
N PRO A 145 8.32 -2.56 -1.92
CA PRO A 145 9.00 -2.46 -3.20
C PRO A 145 9.54 -3.79 -3.76
N LYS A 146 9.75 -4.80 -2.91
CA LYS A 146 10.14 -6.16 -3.32
C LYS A 146 8.94 -6.99 -3.79
N GLY A 147 7.73 -6.46 -3.64
CA GLY A 147 6.46 -7.11 -3.99
C GLY A 147 6.02 -8.14 -2.97
N GLU A 148 6.29 -7.92 -1.71
CA GLU A 148 5.85 -8.74 -0.61
C GLU A 148 4.74 -8.04 0.16
N VAL A 149 3.69 -8.77 0.51
CA VAL A 149 2.61 -8.24 1.36
C VAL A 149 3.12 -8.12 2.79
N LYS A 150 3.07 -6.92 3.36
CA LYS A 150 3.58 -6.63 4.71
C LYS A 150 2.48 -6.29 5.71
N TYR A 151 1.43 -5.60 5.26
CA TYR A 151 0.34 -5.19 6.15
C TYR A 151 -1.01 -5.43 5.51
N GLN A 152 -2.01 -5.57 6.37
CA GLN A 152 -3.41 -5.68 5.99
C GLN A 152 -4.28 -4.79 6.87
N ALA A 153 -5.27 -4.18 6.24
CA ALA A 153 -6.37 -3.49 6.90
C ALA A 153 -7.70 -4.07 6.43
N ILE A 154 -8.61 -4.36 7.34
CA ILE A 154 -9.95 -4.88 7.03
C ILE A 154 -10.98 -3.88 7.56
N GLY A 155 -12.00 -3.57 6.77
CA GLY A 155 -13.03 -2.59 7.06
C GLY A 155 -12.67 -1.17 6.70
N GLY A 156 -13.69 -0.32 6.51
CA GLY A 156 -13.57 1.08 6.11
C GLY A 156 -12.92 1.95 7.18
N ARG A 157 -12.24 3.01 6.73
CA ARG A 157 -11.57 3.98 7.60
C ARG A 157 -11.35 5.31 6.90
N GLU A 158 -11.03 6.32 7.69
CA GLU A 158 -10.71 7.67 7.20
C GLU A 158 -9.20 7.76 6.91
N TRP A 159 -8.81 7.35 5.69
CA TRP A 159 -7.40 7.20 5.29
C TRP A 159 -6.60 8.51 5.31
N GLU A 160 -7.27 9.67 5.23
CA GLU A 160 -6.66 11.00 5.33
C GLU A 160 -6.21 11.37 6.74
N LYS A 161 -6.60 10.62 7.76
CA LYS A 161 -6.19 10.93 9.14
C LYS A 161 -4.67 10.89 9.29
N PRO A 162 -4.09 11.82 10.07
CA PRO A 162 -2.64 11.88 10.30
C PRO A 162 -2.03 10.56 10.75
N LEU A 163 -2.79 9.74 11.47
CA LEU A 163 -2.40 8.42 11.92
C LEU A 163 -1.96 7.51 10.76
N TYR A 164 -2.75 7.43 9.69
CA TYR A 164 -2.48 6.60 8.51
C TYR A 164 -1.49 7.27 7.56
N ILE A 165 -1.66 8.57 7.32
CA ILE A 165 -0.74 9.35 6.48
C ILE A 165 0.70 9.26 6.99
N ASN A 166 0.93 9.44 8.30
CA ASN A 166 2.27 9.39 8.89
C ASN A 166 2.86 7.97 8.82
N PHE A 167 2.06 6.95 9.04
CA PHE A 167 2.49 5.56 8.88
C PHE A 167 2.93 5.28 7.44
N ILE A 168 2.12 5.63 6.44
CA ILE A 168 2.46 5.43 5.04
C ILE A 168 3.68 6.26 4.64
N LYS A 169 3.82 7.51 5.14
CA LYS A 169 5.04 8.32 4.92
C LYS A 169 6.30 7.64 5.44
N GLN A 170 6.23 6.98 6.60
CA GLN A 170 7.35 6.21 7.13
C GLN A 170 7.70 5.02 6.23
N LEU A 171 6.69 4.30 5.73
CA LEU A 171 6.89 3.18 4.81
C LEU A 171 7.59 3.62 3.51
N VAL A 172 7.07 4.65 2.85
CA VAL A 172 7.60 5.10 1.55
C VAL A 172 8.97 5.80 1.66
N SER A 173 9.31 6.32 2.84
CA SER A 173 10.62 6.92 3.12
C SER A 173 11.72 5.88 3.35
N ASN A 174 11.36 4.68 3.82
CA ASN A 174 12.27 3.56 4.03
C ASN A 174 12.34 2.70 2.76
N LYS A 175 13.21 3.09 1.84
CA LYS A 175 13.46 2.39 0.56
C LYS A 175 14.34 1.14 0.77
N ASN A 176 13.90 0.18 1.59
CA ASN A 176 14.61 -1.09 1.75
C ASN A 176 13.87 -2.26 1.09
#